data_e3e391fb8860087dc7bb84ede4807946
#
_entry.id   e3e391fb8860087dc7bb84ede4807946
#
_cell.length_a   1.000
_cell.length_b   1.000
_cell.length_c   1.000
_cell.angle_alpha   90.00
_cell.angle_beta   90.00
_cell.angle_gamma   90.00
#
_symmetry.space_group_name_H-M   'P 1'
#
loop_
_entity.id
_entity.type
_entity.pdbx_description
1 polymer ?
#
loop_
_entity_poly.entity_id
_entity_poly.type
_entity_poly.pdbx_seq_one_letter_code
_entity_poly.pdbx_strand_id
1 'polypeptide(L)'
;VILFWNKLWPFGKNNNKEPLSSEGAGAYIKCDIFKLWFHILVSCIPAAIVGVLFDEKLEELFYNYTTVAIMLILFGIAFIIVETMHHGKKAKVRTIEGIDYKLAAYIGLFQLIAAIFPGTSRSGATIVGALILGVSRTVAAEYTFFLAVPVMFGASLLKIAKYAAVGMAMTGTEW
;
A
#
# COMPACT_ATOMS: atom_id res chain seq x y z
N VAL A 1 3.73 10.75 6.51
CA VAL A 1 4.72 10.07 7.36
C VAL A 1 4.80 10.75 8.72
N ILE A 2 4.95 12.09 8.80
CA ILE A 2 5.13 12.83 10.06
C ILE A 2 3.97 12.59 11.05
N LEU A 3 2.72 12.67 10.59
CA LEU A 3 1.51 12.46 11.42
C LEU A 3 1.42 11.03 12.00
N PHE A 4 1.97 10.06 11.31
CA PHE A 4 1.93 8.64 11.73
C PHE A 4 3.28 8.12 12.22
N TRP A 5 4.27 9.01 12.46
CA TRP A 5 5.62 8.64 12.86
C TRP A 5 5.63 7.70 14.08
N ASN A 6 4.88 8.03 15.10
CA ASN A 6 4.79 7.21 16.32
C ASN A 6 4.19 5.81 16.11
N LYS A 7 3.42 5.62 15.03
CA LYS A 7 2.83 4.32 14.65
C LYS A 7 3.71 3.51 13.70
N LEU A 8 4.62 4.17 12.96
CA LEU A 8 5.51 3.54 12.00
C LEU A 8 6.91 3.27 12.55
N TRP A 9 7.35 4.07 13.55
CA TRP A 9 8.70 3.96 14.12
C TRP A 9 8.78 2.83 15.13
N PRO A 10 9.58 1.76 14.85
CA PRO A 10 9.62 0.56 15.69
C PRO A 10 10.45 0.74 16.97
N PHE A 11 11.26 1.81 17.06
CA PHE A 11 12.14 2.06 18.19
C PHE A 11 11.56 3.12 19.14
N GLY A 12 11.48 2.81 20.43
CA GLY A 12 11.03 3.75 21.47
C GLY A 12 10.40 3.07 22.66
N LYS A 13 10.44 3.73 23.82
CA LYS A 13 9.89 3.20 25.07
C LYS A 13 8.37 3.03 24.92
N ASN A 14 7.90 1.80 25.03
CA ASN A 14 6.50 1.46 24.92
C ASN A 14 5.88 1.30 26.31
N ASN A 15 4.98 2.21 26.67
CA ASN A 15 4.33 2.15 27.99
C ASN A 15 3.15 1.17 28.06
N ASN A 16 2.66 0.63 26.91
CA ASN A 16 1.39 -0.10 26.88
C ASN A 16 1.36 -1.38 26.00
N LYS A 17 2.48 -1.85 25.46
CA LYS A 17 2.50 -3.04 24.58
C LYS A 17 3.70 -3.92 24.88
N GLU A 18 3.54 -5.23 24.75
CA GLU A 18 4.56 -6.22 25.09
C GLU A 18 5.86 -6.03 24.29
N PRO A 19 7.01 -5.85 24.95
CA PRO A 19 8.32 -5.85 24.32
C PRO A 19 8.74 -7.29 23.98
N LEU A 20 9.66 -7.43 23.01
CA LEU A 20 10.23 -8.73 22.61
C LEU A 20 10.97 -9.44 23.77
N SER A 21 11.46 -8.66 24.72
CA SER A 21 12.02 -9.16 25.97
C SER A 21 11.93 -8.10 27.05
N SER A 22 11.81 -8.52 28.30
CA SER A 22 11.73 -7.62 29.45
C SER A 22 13.03 -6.89 29.81
N GLU A 23 14.17 -7.30 29.22
CA GLU A 23 15.48 -6.75 29.54
C GLU A 23 16.33 -6.53 28.28
N GLY A 24 17.09 -5.43 28.25
CA GLY A 24 18.04 -5.10 27.19
C GLY A 24 17.44 -4.39 25.95
N ALA A 25 18.09 -4.55 24.79
CA ALA A 25 17.72 -3.89 23.54
C ALA A 25 16.30 -4.25 23.07
N GLY A 26 15.77 -5.42 23.44
CA GLY A 26 14.42 -5.86 23.13
C GLY A 26 13.32 -5.01 23.78
N ALA A 27 13.58 -4.35 24.90
CA ALA A 27 12.64 -3.47 25.58
C ALA A 27 12.26 -2.21 24.77
N TYR A 28 13.10 -1.85 23.80
CA TYR A 28 12.88 -0.69 22.92
C TYR A 28 12.24 -1.03 21.57
N ILE A 29 11.98 -2.32 21.30
CA ILE A 29 11.45 -2.80 20.03
C ILE A 29 9.94 -3.09 20.18
N LYS A 30 9.13 -2.42 19.39
CA LYS A 30 7.67 -2.62 19.33
C LYS A 30 7.36 -3.73 18.35
N CYS A 31 7.15 -4.96 18.83
CA CYS A 31 6.82 -6.14 18.00
C CYS A 31 5.65 -5.93 17.05
N ASP A 32 4.63 -5.22 17.51
CA ASP A 32 3.41 -4.98 16.71
C ASP A 32 3.72 -4.18 15.45
N ILE A 33 4.70 -3.25 15.53
CA ILE A 33 5.12 -2.45 14.38
C ILE A 33 5.90 -3.31 13.39
N PHE A 34 6.75 -4.23 13.85
CA PHE A 34 7.43 -5.18 12.98
C PHE A 34 6.45 -6.12 12.27
N LYS A 35 5.44 -6.64 12.99
CA LYS A 35 4.36 -7.43 12.36
C LYS A 35 3.63 -6.61 11.30
N LEU A 36 3.31 -5.35 11.57
CA LEU A 36 2.69 -4.46 10.60
C LEU A 36 3.57 -4.29 9.35
N TRP A 37 4.87 -4.06 9.52
CA TRP A 37 5.81 -3.97 8.40
C TRP A 37 5.86 -5.25 7.56
N PHE A 38 5.84 -6.42 8.19
CA PHE A 38 5.78 -7.70 7.47
C PHE A 38 4.47 -7.85 6.68
N HIS A 39 3.33 -7.46 7.24
CA HIS A 39 2.04 -7.47 6.52
C HIS A 39 2.06 -6.52 5.32
N ILE A 40 2.65 -5.33 5.49
CA ILE A 40 2.83 -4.36 4.41
C ILE A 40 3.73 -4.94 3.30
N LEU A 41 4.85 -5.57 3.66
CA LEU A 41 5.73 -6.22 2.68
C LEU A 41 5.00 -7.31 1.89
N VAL A 42 4.23 -8.16 2.56
CA VAL A 42 3.39 -9.18 1.89
C VAL A 42 2.41 -8.55 0.92
N SER A 43 1.76 -7.45 1.29
CA SER A 43 0.87 -6.71 0.39
C SER A 43 1.59 -6.06 -0.80
N CYS A 44 2.88 -5.74 -0.68
CA CYS A 44 3.66 -5.16 -1.77
C CYS A 44 4.09 -6.19 -2.83
N ILE A 45 4.25 -7.48 -2.45
CA ILE A 45 4.83 -8.52 -3.32
C ILE A 45 4.12 -8.63 -4.67
N PRO A 46 2.78 -8.76 -4.77
CA PRO A 46 2.11 -8.93 -6.06
C PRO A 46 2.37 -7.76 -7.01
N ALA A 47 2.23 -6.54 -6.51
CA ALA A 47 2.45 -5.33 -7.32
C ALA A 47 3.92 -5.12 -7.69
N ALA A 48 4.86 -5.49 -6.81
CA ALA A 48 6.29 -5.41 -7.08
C ALA A 48 6.72 -6.40 -8.18
N ILE A 49 6.24 -7.64 -8.14
CA ILE A 49 6.54 -8.66 -9.17
C ILE A 49 6.08 -8.15 -10.54
N VAL A 50 4.84 -7.70 -10.64
CA VAL A 50 4.28 -7.25 -11.92
C VAL A 50 4.92 -5.95 -12.38
N GLY A 51 5.15 -5.00 -11.48
CA GLY A 51 5.80 -3.73 -11.82
C GLY A 51 7.25 -3.90 -12.30
N VAL A 52 8.01 -4.86 -11.75
CA VAL A 52 9.39 -5.10 -12.18
C VAL A 52 9.45 -5.87 -13.50
N LEU A 53 8.60 -6.89 -13.67
CA LEU A 53 8.68 -7.79 -14.81
C LEU A 53 7.96 -7.27 -16.07
N PHE A 54 6.91 -6.47 -15.89
CA PHE A 54 6.01 -6.11 -16.99
C PHE A 54 5.82 -4.60 -17.19
N ASP A 55 6.56 -3.75 -16.46
CA ASP A 55 6.44 -2.29 -16.48
C ASP A 55 6.34 -1.71 -17.91
N GLU A 56 7.32 -2.03 -18.76
CA GLU A 56 7.39 -1.54 -20.15
C GLU A 56 6.21 -2.00 -21.02
N LYS A 57 5.81 -3.27 -20.90
CA LYS A 57 4.66 -3.81 -21.66
C LYS A 57 3.33 -3.24 -21.18
N LEU A 58 3.20 -2.98 -19.89
CA LEU A 58 2.01 -2.39 -19.31
C LEU A 58 1.89 -0.91 -19.69
N GLU A 59 3.02 -0.19 -19.73
CA GLU A 59 3.06 1.18 -20.22
C GLU A 59 2.61 1.24 -21.69
N GLU A 60 3.15 0.41 -22.56
CA GLU A 60 2.79 0.39 -23.98
C GLU A 60 1.33 0.07 -24.23
N LEU A 61 0.76 -0.91 -23.49
CA LEU A 61 -0.61 -1.40 -23.70
C LEU A 61 -1.67 -0.51 -23.08
N PHE A 62 -1.44 -0.02 -21.86
CA PHE A 62 -2.48 0.59 -21.04
C PHE A 62 -2.30 2.10 -20.80
N TYR A 63 -1.11 2.68 -21.01
CA TYR A 63 -0.85 4.09 -20.77
C TYR A 63 -1.38 4.97 -21.93
N ASN A 64 -2.69 4.93 -22.12
CA ASN A 64 -3.39 5.81 -23.05
C ASN A 64 -4.56 6.50 -22.34
N TYR A 65 -4.95 7.67 -22.87
CA TYR A 65 -6.00 8.51 -22.27
C TYR A 65 -7.33 7.79 -22.14
N THR A 66 -7.66 6.88 -23.07
CA THR A 66 -8.90 6.13 -23.05
C THR A 66 -8.96 5.15 -21.87
N THR A 67 -7.90 4.38 -21.67
CA THR A 67 -7.77 3.46 -20.52
C THR A 67 -7.86 4.21 -19.21
N VAL A 68 -7.14 5.33 -19.08
CA VAL A 68 -7.18 6.17 -17.88
C VAL A 68 -8.59 6.67 -17.59
N ALA A 69 -9.29 7.19 -18.59
CA ALA A 69 -10.66 7.70 -18.43
C ALA A 69 -11.64 6.59 -18.02
N ILE A 70 -11.58 5.43 -18.69
CA ILE A 70 -12.43 4.28 -18.36
C ILE A 70 -12.16 3.81 -16.92
N MET A 71 -10.91 3.67 -16.53
CA MET A 71 -10.56 3.18 -15.21
C MET A 71 -10.95 4.17 -14.10
N LEU A 72 -10.83 5.47 -14.32
CA LEU A 72 -11.33 6.49 -13.40
C LEU A 72 -12.84 6.36 -13.18
N ILE A 73 -13.61 6.19 -14.25
CA ILE A 73 -15.06 6.04 -14.17
C ILE A 73 -15.44 4.73 -13.45
N LEU A 74 -14.82 3.60 -13.84
CA LEU A 74 -15.12 2.30 -13.26
C LEU A 74 -14.80 2.28 -11.76
N PHE A 75 -13.65 2.81 -11.36
CA PHE A 75 -13.25 2.86 -9.94
C PHE A 75 -14.08 3.86 -9.15
N GLY A 76 -14.47 4.98 -9.75
CA GLY A 76 -15.41 5.92 -9.13
C GLY A 76 -16.74 5.27 -8.83
N ILE A 77 -17.31 4.53 -9.78
CA ILE A 77 -18.55 3.77 -9.60
C ILE A 77 -18.36 2.66 -8.57
N ALA A 78 -17.28 1.87 -8.66
CA ALA A 78 -16.99 0.81 -7.71
C ALA A 78 -16.89 1.35 -6.27
N PHE A 79 -16.26 2.50 -6.10
CA PHE A 79 -16.14 3.16 -4.79
C PHE A 79 -17.51 3.51 -4.20
N ILE A 80 -18.40 4.12 -5.01
CA ILE A 80 -19.75 4.47 -4.58
C ILE A 80 -20.55 3.22 -4.22
N ILE A 81 -20.49 2.17 -5.03
CA ILE A 81 -21.20 0.90 -4.77
C ILE A 81 -20.72 0.28 -3.46
N VAL A 82 -19.40 0.10 -3.31
CA VAL A 82 -18.83 -0.54 -2.12
C VAL A 82 -19.11 0.27 -0.87
N GLU A 83 -19.00 1.58 -0.96
CA GLU A 83 -19.30 2.50 0.14
C GLU A 83 -20.77 2.39 0.57
N THR A 84 -21.70 2.40 -0.40
CA THR A 84 -23.13 2.26 -0.13
C THR A 84 -23.46 0.90 0.47
N MET A 85 -22.89 -0.17 -0.06
CA MET A 85 -23.11 -1.54 0.44
C MET A 85 -22.57 -1.75 1.87
N HIS A 86 -21.54 -1.01 2.27
CA HIS A 86 -20.93 -1.13 3.60
C HIS A 86 -21.43 -0.08 4.59
N HIS A 87 -22.28 0.84 4.14
CA HIS A 87 -22.90 1.83 5.03
C HIS A 87 -23.76 1.13 6.08
N GLY A 88 -23.49 1.39 7.37
CA GLY A 88 -24.22 0.80 8.49
C GLY A 88 -23.85 -0.64 8.86
N LYS A 89 -23.02 -1.34 8.08
CA LYS A 89 -22.57 -2.69 8.43
C LYS A 89 -21.44 -2.66 9.47
N LYS A 90 -21.45 -3.61 10.39
CA LYS A 90 -20.37 -3.77 11.36
C LYS A 90 -19.16 -4.39 10.67
N ALA A 91 -18.05 -3.66 10.65
CA ALA A 91 -16.79 -4.19 10.16
C ALA A 91 -16.29 -5.36 11.02
N LYS A 92 -15.71 -6.37 10.37
CA LYS A 92 -15.09 -7.53 11.03
C LYS A 92 -13.74 -7.16 11.66
N VAL A 93 -12.94 -6.37 10.94
CA VAL A 93 -11.62 -5.92 11.38
C VAL A 93 -11.68 -4.42 11.67
N ARG A 94 -11.45 -4.06 12.93
CA ARG A 94 -11.57 -2.68 13.44
C ARG A 94 -10.27 -2.08 13.94
N THR A 95 -9.21 -2.87 13.97
CA THR A 95 -7.87 -2.47 14.39
C THR A 95 -6.84 -2.94 13.37
N ILE A 96 -5.69 -2.28 13.29
CA ILE A 96 -4.60 -2.65 12.39
C ILE A 96 -4.04 -4.02 12.75
N GLU A 97 -3.97 -4.34 14.03
CA GLU A 97 -3.50 -5.62 14.54
C GLU A 97 -4.41 -6.79 14.13
N GLY A 98 -5.66 -6.51 13.78
CA GLY A 98 -6.61 -7.50 13.25
C GLY A 98 -6.39 -7.88 11.78
N ILE A 99 -5.46 -7.23 11.08
CA ILE A 99 -5.09 -7.60 9.72
C ILE A 99 -4.12 -8.77 9.81
N ASP A 100 -4.53 -9.94 9.31
CA ASP A 100 -3.69 -11.12 9.18
C ASP A 100 -2.95 -11.16 7.83
N TYR A 101 -2.02 -12.12 7.66
CA TYR A 101 -1.24 -12.26 6.42
C TYR A 101 -2.11 -12.56 5.20
N LYS A 102 -3.21 -13.30 5.36
CA LYS A 102 -4.14 -13.60 4.27
C LYS A 102 -4.83 -12.33 3.80
N LEU A 103 -5.31 -11.53 4.75
CA LEU A 103 -5.98 -10.27 4.47
C LEU A 103 -5.01 -9.26 3.82
N ALA A 104 -3.78 -9.19 4.32
CA ALA A 104 -2.71 -8.39 3.74
C ALA A 104 -2.40 -8.80 2.28
N ALA A 105 -2.31 -10.10 2.00
CA ALA A 105 -2.10 -10.62 0.65
C ALA A 105 -3.28 -10.27 -0.28
N TYR A 106 -4.53 -10.41 0.17
CA TYR A 106 -5.69 -10.03 -0.61
C TYR A 106 -5.73 -8.52 -0.90
N ILE A 107 -5.43 -7.67 0.08
CA ILE A 107 -5.30 -6.21 -0.16
C ILE A 107 -4.21 -5.93 -1.20
N GLY A 108 -3.10 -6.67 -1.16
CA GLY A 108 -2.05 -6.61 -2.16
C GLY A 108 -2.51 -6.99 -3.57
N LEU A 109 -3.42 -7.97 -3.70
CA LEU A 109 -4.02 -8.32 -5.00
C LEU A 109 -4.90 -7.19 -5.54
N PHE A 110 -5.65 -6.49 -4.69
CA PHE A 110 -6.37 -5.30 -5.13
C PHE A 110 -5.43 -4.16 -5.55
N GLN A 111 -4.30 -4.01 -4.87
CA GLN A 111 -3.25 -3.05 -5.28
C GLN A 111 -2.69 -3.39 -6.67
N LEU A 112 -2.61 -4.68 -7.03
CA LEU A 112 -2.14 -5.13 -8.33
C LEU A 112 -2.98 -4.56 -9.48
N ILE A 113 -4.30 -4.40 -9.30
CA ILE A 113 -5.17 -3.78 -10.31
C ILE A 113 -4.69 -2.36 -10.62
N ALA A 114 -4.31 -1.60 -9.59
CA ALA A 114 -3.79 -0.25 -9.77
C ALA A 114 -2.35 -0.21 -10.33
N ALA A 115 -1.60 -1.28 -10.19
CA ALA A 115 -0.27 -1.40 -10.80
C ALA A 115 -0.37 -1.71 -12.30
N ILE A 116 -1.40 -2.42 -12.74
CA ILE A 116 -1.62 -2.80 -14.14
C ILE A 116 -2.31 -1.68 -14.93
N PHE A 117 -3.35 -1.08 -14.35
CA PHE A 117 -4.20 -0.13 -15.06
C PHE A 117 -3.94 1.31 -14.59
N PRO A 118 -3.40 2.17 -15.46
CA PRO A 118 -3.24 3.59 -15.16
C PRO A 118 -4.61 4.27 -15.00
N GLY A 119 -4.68 5.30 -14.17
CA GLY A 119 -5.94 5.95 -13.83
C GLY A 119 -6.65 5.28 -12.65
N THR A 120 -6.38 4.03 -12.34
CA THR A 120 -6.83 3.40 -11.09
C THR A 120 -6.09 4.01 -9.92
N SER A 121 -6.81 4.66 -9.03
CA SER A 121 -6.20 5.17 -7.80
C SER A 121 -5.67 4.01 -6.96
N ARG A 122 -4.36 3.96 -6.70
CA ARG A 122 -3.72 2.91 -5.88
C ARG A 122 -4.35 2.83 -4.49
N SER A 123 -4.51 3.97 -3.83
CA SER A 123 -5.21 4.04 -2.55
C SER A 123 -6.68 3.67 -2.67
N GLY A 124 -7.35 4.07 -3.76
CA GLY A 124 -8.74 3.68 -4.03
C GLY A 124 -8.91 2.18 -4.14
N ALA A 125 -8.07 1.49 -4.92
CA ALA A 125 -8.13 0.04 -5.10
C ALA A 125 -7.89 -0.71 -3.78
N THR A 126 -6.90 -0.31 -2.99
CA THR A 126 -6.59 -0.94 -1.70
C THR A 126 -7.67 -0.69 -0.65
N ILE A 127 -8.25 0.52 -0.60
CA ILE A 127 -9.36 0.82 0.32
C ILE A 127 -10.62 0.04 -0.08
N VAL A 128 -11.00 0.04 -1.36
CA VAL A 128 -12.15 -0.74 -1.87
C VAL A 128 -11.96 -2.21 -1.55
N GLY A 129 -10.79 -2.78 -1.84
CA GLY A 129 -10.46 -4.16 -1.52
C GLY A 129 -10.59 -4.47 -0.03
N ALA A 130 -10.01 -3.63 0.83
CA ALA A 130 -10.08 -3.79 2.28
C ALA A 130 -11.53 -3.72 2.80
N LEU A 131 -12.36 -2.80 2.28
CA LEU A 131 -13.78 -2.69 2.64
C LEU A 131 -14.55 -3.96 2.26
N ILE A 132 -14.37 -4.47 1.05
CA ILE A 132 -14.99 -5.72 0.56
C ILE A 132 -14.63 -6.89 1.49
N LEU A 133 -13.39 -6.94 1.97
CA LEU A 133 -12.90 -7.95 2.89
C LEU A 133 -13.37 -7.77 4.35
N GLY A 134 -14.14 -6.70 4.62
CA GLY A 134 -14.74 -6.44 5.92
C GLY A 134 -13.85 -5.65 6.88
N VAL A 135 -12.83 -4.98 6.41
CA VAL A 135 -12.01 -4.03 7.19
C VAL A 135 -12.78 -2.72 7.38
N SER A 136 -12.67 -2.10 8.53
CA SER A 136 -13.30 -0.79 8.78
C SER A 136 -12.64 0.30 7.94
N ARG A 137 -13.40 1.36 7.58
CA ARG A 137 -12.92 2.49 6.78
C ARG A 137 -11.64 3.12 7.32
N THR A 138 -11.63 3.38 8.63
CA THR A 138 -10.48 4.00 9.29
C THR A 138 -9.24 3.13 9.16
N VAL A 139 -9.36 1.82 9.43
CA VAL A 139 -8.25 0.87 9.34
C VAL A 139 -7.82 0.67 7.89
N ALA A 140 -8.76 0.58 6.94
CA ALA A 140 -8.45 0.47 5.51
C ALA A 140 -7.65 1.67 5.00
N ALA A 141 -8.08 2.88 5.36
CA ALA A 141 -7.36 4.10 5.01
C ALA A 141 -5.97 4.15 5.66
N GLU A 142 -5.88 3.86 6.95
CA GLU A 142 -4.62 3.89 7.69
C GLU A 142 -3.63 2.84 7.13
N TYR A 143 -4.07 1.60 6.89
CA TYR A 143 -3.25 0.55 6.29
C TYR A 143 -2.76 0.93 4.88
N THR A 144 -3.64 1.52 4.08
CA THR A 144 -3.30 2.00 2.73
C THR A 144 -2.24 3.09 2.76
N PHE A 145 -2.28 4.01 3.71
CA PHE A 145 -1.22 5.02 3.89
C PHE A 145 0.11 4.38 4.26
N PHE A 146 0.12 3.39 5.14
CA PHE A 146 1.34 2.67 5.50
C PHE A 146 1.90 1.88 4.32
N LEU A 147 1.02 1.26 3.53
CA LEU A 147 1.38 0.54 2.32
C LEU A 147 1.97 1.45 1.24
N ALA A 148 1.52 2.70 1.15
CA ALA A 148 2.02 3.65 0.17
C ALA A 148 3.51 3.99 0.38
N VAL A 149 3.99 4.01 1.62
CA VAL A 149 5.38 4.40 1.94
C VAL A 149 6.41 3.50 1.24
N PRO A 150 6.44 2.16 1.47
CA PRO A 150 7.41 1.29 0.82
C PRO A 150 7.20 1.18 -0.69
N VAL A 151 5.96 1.23 -1.16
CA VAL A 151 5.64 1.13 -2.58
C VAL A 151 6.14 2.34 -3.36
N MET A 152 5.91 3.56 -2.86
CA MET A 152 6.40 4.77 -3.51
C MET A 152 7.93 4.86 -3.45
N PHE A 153 8.51 4.49 -2.31
CA PHE A 153 9.97 4.45 -2.17
C PHE A 153 10.59 3.44 -3.13
N GLY A 154 10.06 2.22 -3.21
CA GLY A 154 10.51 1.18 -4.12
C GLY A 154 10.38 1.57 -5.60
N ALA A 155 9.26 2.16 -5.99
CA ALA A 155 9.03 2.64 -7.35
C ALA A 155 10.01 3.77 -7.74
N SER A 156 10.26 4.70 -6.83
CA SER A 156 11.23 5.78 -7.06
C SER A 156 12.64 5.24 -7.18
N LEU A 157 13.04 4.31 -6.31
CA LEU A 157 14.36 3.67 -6.35
C LEU A 157 14.56 2.90 -7.67
N LEU A 158 13.55 2.16 -8.13
CA LEU A 158 13.59 1.44 -9.38
C LEU A 158 13.78 2.39 -10.58
N LYS A 159 13.06 3.50 -10.61
CA LYS A 159 13.22 4.51 -11.66
C LYS A 159 14.61 5.13 -11.65
N ILE A 160 15.13 5.50 -10.49
CA ILE A 160 16.50 6.03 -10.36
C ILE A 160 17.52 5.01 -10.85
N ALA A 161 17.37 3.73 -10.47
CA ALA A 161 18.27 2.67 -10.91
C ALA A 161 18.23 2.45 -12.44
N LYS A 162 17.03 2.48 -13.06
CA LYS A 162 16.88 2.41 -14.52
C LYS A 162 17.56 3.60 -15.21
N TYR A 163 17.37 4.82 -14.72
CA TYR A 163 18.03 6.02 -15.25
C TYR A 163 19.55 5.92 -15.17
N ALA A 164 20.07 5.49 -14.03
CA ALA A 164 21.51 5.32 -13.85
C ALA A 164 22.12 4.23 -14.77
N ALA A 165 21.38 3.14 -15.00
CA ALA A 165 21.82 2.04 -15.87
C ALA A 165 21.85 2.43 -17.36
N VAL A 166 20.95 3.30 -17.78
CA VAL A 166 20.89 3.79 -19.19
C VAL A 166 21.89 4.91 -19.46
N GLY A 167 22.60 5.40 -18.43
CA GLY A 167 23.63 6.45 -18.57
C GLY A 167 23.07 7.82 -18.99
N MET A 168 21.78 8.05 -18.87
CA MET A 168 21.19 9.37 -19.11
C MET A 168 21.51 10.29 -17.91
N ALA A 169 22.44 11.22 -18.15
CA ALA A 169 22.61 12.36 -17.26
C ALA A 169 21.34 13.21 -17.32
N MET A 170 20.75 13.52 -16.16
CA MET A 170 19.67 14.50 -16.08
C MET A 170 20.14 15.84 -16.65
N THR A 171 19.50 16.30 -17.70
CA THR A 171 19.72 17.65 -18.22
C THR A 171 19.06 18.65 -17.30
N GLY A 172 19.66 19.85 -17.13
CA GLY A 172 19.19 20.88 -16.18
C GLY A 172 17.76 21.39 -16.39
N THR A 173 17.07 20.93 -17.43
CA THR A 173 15.66 21.23 -17.77
C THR A 173 14.68 20.20 -17.19
N GLU A 174 15.15 19.13 -16.55
CA GLU A 174 14.30 18.05 -16.00
C GLU A 174 14.11 18.14 -14.47
N TRP A 175 14.53 19.28 -13.89
CA TRP A 175 14.34 19.60 -12.46
C TRP A 175 13.06 20.38 -12.21
#